data_4c59809fd6a38409765855545750a158
#
_entry.id   4c59809fd6a38409765855545750a158
#
_cell.length_a   1.000
_cell.length_b   1.000
_cell.length_c   1.000
_cell.angle_alpha   90.00
_cell.angle_beta   90.00
_cell.angle_gamma   90.00
#
_symmetry.space_group_name_H-M   'P 1'
#
loop_
_entity.id
_entity.type
_entity.pdbx_description
1 polymer ?
#
loop_
_entity_poly.entity_id
_entity_poly.type
_entity_poly.pdbx_seq_one_letter_code
_entity_poly.pdbx_strand_id
1 'polypeptide(L)'
;APEVSFSRKMREDEAKSGIPASLLLQYGMMSLDYVLRVCPPGTRITLLTELDNRTDFWLRDLAYIILPNGECLNELLIRNGFAKASHSYHCIHLHYFQEICRLAQLEKQGIYQFSNIF
;
A
#
# COMPACT_ATOMS: atom_id res chain seq x y z
N ALA A 1 1.65 -1.73 -0.95
CA ALA A 1 3.00 -1.66 -0.37
C ALA A 1 3.86 -2.80 -0.89
N PRO A 2 5.19 -2.63 -0.94
CA PRO A 2 6.07 -3.74 -1.26
C PRO A 2 6.02 -4.85 -0.20
N GLU A 3 6.42 -6.05 -0.59
CA GLU A 3 6.43 -7.20 0.31
C GLU A 3 7.52 -7.05 1.39
N VAL A 4 7.28 -7.64 2.56
CA VAL A 4 8.22 -7.62 3.69
C VAL A 4 9.02 -8.93 3.82
N SER A 5 8.96 -9.78 2.82
CA SER A 5 9.69 -11.05 2.77
C SER A 5 10.01 -11.42 1.33
N PHE A 6 11.03 -12.30 1.16
CA PHE A 6 11.36 -12.87 -0.15
C PHE A 6 10.36 -13.96 -0.51
N SER A 7 9.23 -13.56 -1.08
CA SER A 7 8.14 -14.43 -1.49
C SER A 7 8.09 -14.57 -3.00
N ARG A 8 7.20 -15.43 -3.49
CA ARG A 8 6.90 -15.50 -4.93
C ARG A 8 6.40 -14.16 -5.45
N LYS A 9 5.58 -13.46 -4.66
CA LYS A 9 5.08 -12.12 -5.02
C LYS A 9 6.25 -11.13 -5.16
N MET A 10 7.24 -11.19 -4.28
CA MET A 10 8.44 -10.35 -4.35
C MET A 10 9.19 -10.59 -5.65
N ARG A 11 9.34 -11.84 -6.09
CA ARG A 11 10.00 -12.18 -7.36
C ARG A 11 9.24 -11.62 -8.56
N GLU A 12 7.91 -11.70 -8.54
CA GLU A 12 7.07 -11.12 -9.57
C GLU A 12 7.20 -9.60 -9.61
N ASP A 13 7.22 -8.96 -8.46
CA ASP A 13 7.40 -7.51 -8.35
C ASP A 13 8.78 -7.07 -8.84
N GLU A 14 9.83 -7.83 -8.53
CA GLU A 14 11.18 -7.58 -9.06
C GLU A 14 11.18 -7.64 -10.59
N ALA A 15 10.56 -8.65 -11.16
CA ALA A 15 10.50 -8.81 -12.62
C ALA A 15 9.72 -7.68 -13.29
N LYS A 16 8.62 -7.23 -12.68
CA LYS A 16 7.76 -6.18 -13.24
C LYS A 16 8.36 -4.78 -13.12
N SER A 17 8.97 -4.48 -11.98
CA SER A 17 9.45 -3.13 -11.68
C SER A 17 10.88 -2.87 -12.11
N GLY A 18 11.69 -3.93 -12.23
CA GLY A 18 13.13 -3.80 -12.42
C GLY A 18 13.89 -3.39 -11.16
N ILE A 19 13.21 -3.32 -10.01
CA ILE A 19 13.84 -2.99 -8.73
C ILE A 19 14.33 -4.30 -8.10
N PRO A 20 15.61 -4.39 -7.65
CA PRO A 20 16.11 -5.60 -6.99
C PRO A 20 15.27 -5.99 -5.77
N ALA A 21 15.14 -7.30 -5.55
CA ALA A 21 14.34 -7.83 -4.43
C ALA A 21 14.82 -7.30 -3.07
N SER A 22 16.14 -7.17 -2.88
CA SER A 22 16.70 -6.63 -1.63
C SER A 22 16.24 -5.19 -1.38
N LEU A 23 16.12 -4.37 -2.41
CA LEU A 23 15.66 -2.99 -2.31
C LEU A 23 14.14 -2.93 -2.09
N LEU A 24 13.39 -3.78 -2.78
CA LEU A 24 11.94 -3.91 -2.55
C LEU A 24 11.66 -4.32 -1.10
N LEU A 25 12.46 -5.21 -0.52
CA LEU A 25 12.34 -5.58 0.88
C LEU A 25 12.54 -4.39 1.81
N GLN A 26 13.55 -3.54 1.54
CA GLN A 26 13.76 -2.32 2.31
C GLN A 26 12.55 -1.39 2.24
N TYR A 27 11.99 -1.22 1.05
CA TYR A 27 10.79 -0.40 0.86
C TYR A 27 9.58 -1.00 1.59
N GLY A 28 9.43 -2.32 1.59
CA GLY A 28 8.41 -3.02 2.36
C GLY A 28 8.55 -2.77 3.86
N MET A 29 9.77 -2.82 4.37
CA MET A 29 10.05 -2.54 5.79
C MET A 29 9.76 -1.08 6.14
N MET A 30 10.04 -0.13 5.26
CA MET A 30 9.66 1.28 5.46
C MET A 30 8.15 1.42 5.60
N SER A 31 7.40 0.74 4.75
CA SER A 31 5.93 0.75 4.80
C SER A 31 5.41 0.12 6.08
N LEU A 32 6.00 -0.99 6.52
CA LEU A 32 5.64 -1.64 7.77
C LEU A 32 5.91 -0.73 8.97
N ASP A 33 7.07 -0.07 9.00
CA ASP A 33 7.41 0.88 10.07
C ASP A 33 6.39 2.02 10.14
N TYR A 34 5.96 2.53 9.02
CA TYR A 34 4.91 3.55 8.96
C TYR A 34 3.61 3.04 9.56
N VAL A 35 3.16 1.85 9.16
CA VAL A 35 1.93 1.24 9.69
C VAL A 35 2.03 1.06 11.20
N LEU A 36 3.16 0.56 11.71
CA LEU A 36 3.35 0.35 13.14
C LEU A 36 3.34 1.66 13.94
N ARG A 37 3.74 2.78 13.31
CA ARG A 37 3.67 4.09 13.97
C ARG A 37 2.26 4.65 14.05
N VAL A 38 1.47 4.54 12.97
CA VAL A 38 0.13 5.14 12.90
C VAL A 38 -0.97 4.21 13.37
N CYS A 39 -0.72 2.90 13.36
CA CYS A 39 -1.67 1.86 13.75
C CYS A 39 -0.94 0.73 14.49
N PRO A 40 -0.43 0.99 15.70
CA PRO A 40 0.28 -0.06 16.45
C PRO A 40 -0.64 -1.22 16.81
N PRO A 41 -0.07 -2.43 17.12
CA PRO A 41 -0.86 -3.56 17.59
C PRO A 41 -1.75 -3.16 18.77
N GLY A 42 -3.00 -3.64 18.75
CA GLY A 42 -3.99 -3.29 19.77
C GLY A 42 -4.84 -2.07 19.44
N THR A 43 -4.54 -1.37 18.36
CA THR A 43 -5.37 -0.24 17.89
C THR A 43 -6.74 -0.77 17.45
N ARG A 44 -7.80 -0.12 17.93
CA ARG A 44 -9.16 -0.42 17.48
C ARG A 44 -9.39 0.24 16.13
N ILE A 45 -9.77 -0.55 15.14
CA ILE A 45 -10.01 -0.07 13.77
C ILE A 45 -11.43 -0.40 13.35
N THR A 46 -11.91 0.30 12.32
CA THR A 46 -13.16 -0.03 11.64
C THR A 46 -12.83 -0.50 10.23
N LEU A 47 -13.38 -1.65 9.84
CA LEU A 47 -13.21 -2.18 8.49
C LEU A 47 -14.45 -1.84 7.66
N LEU A 48 -14.23 -1.20 6.52
CA LEU A 48 -15.29 -0.95 5.53
C LEU A 48 -15.00 -1.81 4.30
N THR A 49 -16.00 -2.59 3.90
CA THR A 49 -15.88 -3.48 2.73
C THR A 49 -16.89 -3.10 1.67
N GLU A 50 -16.57 -3.40 0.42
CA GLU A 50 -17.50 -3.27 -0.70
C GLU A 50 -18.22 -4.60 -0.90
N LEU A 51 -19.55 -4.57 -1.11
CA LEU A 51 -20.37 -5.78 -1.19
C LEU A 51 -19.89 -6.78 -2.24
N ASP A 52 -19.46 -6.29 -3.40
CA ASP A 52 -19.07 -7.13 -4.54
C ASP A 52 -17.55 -7.31 -4.65
N ASN A 53 -16.78 -6.87 -3.65
CA ASN A 53 -15.33 -6.86 -3.72
C ASN A 53 -14.71 -7.09 -2.33
N ARG A 54 -15.07 -8.22 -1.70
CA ARG A 54 -14.69 -8.51 -0.31
C ARG A 54 -13.37 -9.24 -0.18
N THR A 55 -12.95 -9.98 -1.21
CA THR A 55 -11.71 -10.75 -1.19
C THR A 55 -10.95 -10.59 -2.50
N ASP A 56 -9.63 -10.76 -2.44
CA ASP A 56 -8.81 -10.82 -3.64
C ASP A 56 -8.80 -12.25 -4.21
N PHE A 57 -8.03 -12.45 -5.27
CA PHE A 57 -7.88 -13.76 -5.91
C PHE A 57 -7.37 -14.84 -4.94
N TRP A 58 -6.61 -14.46 -3.91
CA TRP A 58 -6.03 -15.36 -2.91
C TRP A 58 -6.91 -15.53 -1.68
N LEU A 59 -8.16 -15.12 -1.74
CA LEU A 59 -9.14 -15.15 -0.65
C LEU A 59 -8.73 -14.30 0.56
N ARG A 60 -7.86 -13.31 0.36
CA ARG A 60 -7.55 -12.32 1.40
C ARG A 60 -8.65 -11.26 1.44
N ASP A 61 -8.98 -10.81 2.63
CA ASP A 61 -10.00 -9.79 2.80
C ASP A 61 -9.55 -8.45 2.22
N LEU A 62 -10.45 -7.81 1.47
CA LEU A 62 -10.26 -6.47 0.94
C LEU A 62 -11.10 -5.49 1.75
N ALA A 63 -10.47 -4.49 2.34
CA ALA A 63 -11.15 -3.53 3.18
C ALA A 63 -10.44 -2.19 3.19
N TYR A 64 -11.21 -1.14 3.50
CA TYR A 64 -10.67 0.15 3.92
C TYR A 64 -10.53 0.12 5.43
N ILE A 65 -9.37 0.50 5.95
CA ILE A 65 -9.10 0.50 7.39
C ILE A 65 -9.24 1.92 7.90
N ILE A 66 -10.23 2.13 8.76
CA ILE A 66 -10.49 3.43 9.37
C ILE A 66 -9.91 3.44 10.78
N LEU A 67 -9.02 4.39 11.03
CA LEU A 67 -8.34 4.57 12.31
C LEU A 67 -9.27 5.27 13.31
N PRO A 68 -8.92 5.24 14.62
CA PRO A 68 -9.74 5.88 15.67
C PRO A 68 -9.98 7.37 15.44
N ASN A 69 -9.06 8.08 14.77
CA ASN A 69 -9.21 9.49 14.45
C ASN A 69 -10.04 9.77 13.18
N GLY A 70 -10.59 8.73 12.55
CA GLY A 70 -11.39 8.83 11.34
C GLY A 70 -10.60 8.79 10.04
N GLU A 71 -9.27 8.77 10.07
CA GLU A 71 -8.46 8.69 8.87
C GLU A 71 -8.46 7.27 8.28
N CYS A 72 -8.33 7.18 6.96
CA CYS A 72 -8.23 5.91 6.25
C CYS A 72 -6.76 5.51 6.07
N LEU A 73 -6.37 4.38 6.65
CA LEU A 73 -4.99 3.90 6.57
C LEU A 73 -4.55 3.66 5.12
N ASN A 74 -5.45 3.12 4.29
CA ASN A 74 -5.16 2.88 2.87
C ASN A 74 -4.75 4.19 2.17
N GLU A 75 -5.51 5.26 2.41
CA GLU A 75 -5.21 6.57 1.85
C GLU A 75 -3.90 7.13 2.40
N LEU A 76 -3.66 7.02 3.70
CA LEU A 76 -2.42 7.50 4.33
C LEU A 76 -1.18 6.82 3.74
N LEU A 77 -1.25 5.51 3.53
CA LEU A 77 -0.14 4.76 2.92
C LEU A 77 0.19 5.28 1.52
N ILE A 78 -0.83 5.53 0.70
CA ILE A 78 -0.65 6.02 -0.67
C ILE A 78 -0.16 7.47 -0.65
N ARG A 79 -0.82 8.31 0.13
CA ARG A 79 -0.49 9.75 0.23
C ARG A 79 0.94 9.99 0.69
N ASN A 80 1.42 9.17 1.61
CA ASN A 80 2.77 9.30 2.16
C ASN A 80 3.83 8.47 1.41
N GLY A 81 3.47 7.86 0.29
CA GLY A 81 4.42 7.20 -0.60
C GLY A 81 4.88 5.82 -0.15
N PHE A 82 4.12 5.11 0.67
CA PHE A 82 4.45 3.77 1.15
C PHE A 82 3.68 2.66 0.46
N ALA A 83 2.72 3.01 -0.38
CA ALA A 83 1.97 2.08 -1.21
C ALA A 83 1.56 2.79 -2.48
N LYS A 84 1.32 2.02 -3.54
CA LYS A 84 0.78 2.57 -4.78
C LYS A 84 -0.63 2.06 -5.01
N ALA A 85 -1.45 2.85 -5.72
CA ALA A 85 -2.76 2.43 -6.15
C ALA A 85 -2.62 1.34 -7.23
N SER A 86 -3.25 0.20 -7.00
CA SER A 86 -3.17 -0.93 -7.91
C SER A 86 -4.02 -0.70 -9.16
N HIS A 87 -3.51 -1.14 -10.31
CA HIS A 87 -4.31 -1.24 -11.54
C HIS A 87 -4.89 -2.64 -11.72
N SER A 88 -4.52 -3.59 -10.87
CA SER A 88 -4.95 -5.00 -10.98
C SER A 88 -6.26 -5.28 -10.29
N TYR A 89 -6.65 -4.48 -9.32
CA TYR A 89 -7.87 -4.66 -8.53
C TYR A 89 -8.70 -3.38 -8.55
N HIS A 90 -9.96 -3.51 -8.92
CA HIS A 90 -10.88 -2.38 -8.91
C HIS A 90 -11.45 -2.16 -7.52
N CYS A 91 -11.61 -0.90 -7.11
CA CYS A 91 -12.42 -0.49 -5.98
C CYS A 91 -13.10 0.85 -6.30
N ILE A 92 -14.14 1.19 -5.53
CA ILE A 92 -14.93 2.42 -5.79
C ILE A 92 -14.03 3.67 -5.78
N HIS A 93 -13.05 3.71 -4.89
CA HIS A 93 -12.17 4.87 -4.72
C HIS A 93 -10.87 4.78 -5.51
N LEU A 94 -10.76 3.86 -6.49
CA LEU A 94 -9.51 3.62 -7.21
C LEU A 94 -8.99 4.88 -7.91
N HIS A 95 -9.84 5.63 -8.61
CA HIS A 95 -9.42 6.85 -9.29
C HIS A 95 -8.89 7.89 -8.30
N TYR A 96 -9.53 8.04 -7.17
CA TYR A 96 -9.08 8.93 -6.11
C TYR A 96 -7.70 8.49 -5.57
N PHE A 97 -7.52 7.20 -5.33
CA PHE A 97 -6.24 6.66 -4.87
C PHE A 97 -5.14 6.81 -5.92
N GLN A 98 -5.47 6.63 -7.19
CA GLN A 98 -4.51 6.84 -8.28
C GLN A 98 -4.05 8.29 -8.35
N GLU A 99 -4.93 9.25 -8.15
CA GLU A 99 -4.59 10.68 -8.13
C GLU A 99 -3.70 11.02 -6.94
N ILE A 100 -4.01 10.51 -5.75
CA ILE A 100 -3.17 10.72 -4.56
C ILE A 100 -1.79 10.08 -4.77
N CYS A 101 -1.74 8.90 -5.40
CA CYS A 101 -0.50 8.21 -5.73
C CYS A 101 0.37 9.07 -6.66
N ARG A 102 -0.25 9.65 -7.69
CA ARG A 102 0.44 10.55 -8.63
C ARG A 102 1.02 11.76 -7.91
N LEU A 103 0.25 12.37 -7.00
CA LEU A 103 0.74 13.51 -6.21
C LEU A 103 1.89 13.11 -5.30
N ALA A 104 1.82 11.94 -4.65
CA ALA A 104 2.90 11.44 -3.81
C ALA A 104 4.21 11.24 -4.62
N GLN A 105 4.09 10.75 -5.85
CA GLN A 105 5.23 10.61 -6.76
C GLN A 105 5.84 11.97 -7.10
N LEU A 106 5.01 12.95 -7.45
CA LEU A 106 5.46 14.30 -7.79
C LEU A 106 6.13 15.00 -6.61
N GLU A 107 5.60 14.79 -5.41
CA GLU A 107 6.12 15.39 -4.18
C GLU A 107 7.26 14.58 -3.56
N LYS A 108 7.62 13.45 -4.17
CA LYS A 108 8.67 12.53 -3.70
C LYS A 108 8.48 12.12 -2.24
N GLN A 109 7.25 11.72 -1.89
CA GLN A 109 6.92 11.24 -0.56
C GLN A 109 7.39 9.80 -0.36
N GLY A 110 7.79 9.45 0.87
CA GLY A 110 8.11 8.09 1.28
C GLY A 110 9.13 7.42 0.37
N ILE A 111 8.76 6.27 -0.19
CA ILE A 111 9.63 5.49 -1.08
C ILE A 111 10.02 6.28 -2.34
N TYR A 112 9.16 7.19 -2.78
CA TYR A 112 9.43 8.00 -3.98
C TYR A 112 10.58 8.99 -3.82
N GLN A 113 11.11 9.17 -2.61
CA GLN A 113 12.37 9.89 -2.40
C GLN A 113 13.56 9.12 -2.98
N PHE A 114 13.46 7.80 -3.09
CA PHE A 114 14.55 6.91 -3.46
C PHE A 114 14.32 6.20 -4.79
N SER A 115 13.09 6.16 -5.29
CA SER A 115 12.75 5.44 -6.51
C SER A 115 11.67 6.16 -7.31
N ASN A 116 11.91 6.34 -8.62
CA ASN A 116 10.91 6.88 -9.55
C ASN A 116 10.05 5.78 -10.19
N ILE A 117 10.43 4.51 -10.00
CA ILE A 117 9.80 3.37 -10.70
C ILE A 117 9.02 2.43 -9.77
N PHE A 118 9.00 2.76 -8.50
CA PHE A 118 8.17 2.03 -7.52
C PHE A 118 6.68 2.09 -7.87
#